data_296f46b5827bfaec5d889e559fe1bc36
#
_entry.id   296f46b5827bfaec5d889e559fe1bc36
#
_cell.length_a   1.000
_cell.length_b   1.000
_cell.length_c   1.000
_cell.angle_alpha   90.00
_cell.angle_beta   90.00
_cell.angle_gamma   90.00
#
_symmetry.space_group_name_H-M   'P 1'
#
loop_
_entity.id
_entity.type
_entity.pdbx_description
1 polymer ?
#
loop_
_entity_poly.entity_id
_entity_poly.type
_entity_poly.pdbx_seq_one_letter_code
_entity_poly.pdbx_strand_id
1 'polypeptide(L)'
;MDLIFISDPGHGWLRVPMKLLEDWNIDILVSEYSYRTKAFAFLEEDCDAEIFIKEAKSRNFKHVIHYTTINDFISYLRLFDNYYRFNNNIRTA
;
A
#
# COMPACT_ATOMS: atom_id res chain seq x y z
N MET A 1 3.62 6.92 -14.13
CA MET A 1 2.47 6.71 -13.22
C MET A 1 2.58 7.63 -12.02
N ASP A 2 1.48 8.20 -11.62
CA ASP A 2 1.43 9.07 -10.44
C ASP A 2 0.94 8.26 -9.23
N LEU A 3 1.69 8.31 -8.15
CA LEU A 3 1.37 7.66 -6.89
C LEU A 3 1.21 8.73 -5.80
N ILE A 4 0.52 8.39 -4.73
CA ILE A 4 0.30 9.30 -3.61
C ILE A 4 0.86 8.68 -2.34
N PHE A 5 1.70 9.46 -1.62
CA PHE A 5 2.13 9.13 -0.27
C PHE A 5 1.33 9.99 0.70
N ILE A 6 0.62 9.35 1.60
CA ILE A 6 -0.27 10.01 2.55
C ILE A 6 0.33 9.89 3.95
N SER A 7 0.54 11.01 4.61
CA SER A 7 1.06 11.01 5.99
C SER A 7 0.09 11.67 6.96
N ASP A 8 0.14 11.20 8.20
CA ASP A 8 -0.39 11.89 9.37
C ASP A 8 0.74 12.05 10.39
N PRO A 9 0.53 12.69 11.54
CA PRO A 9 1.64 12.96 12.46
C PRO A 9 2.44 11.75 12.91
N GLY A 10 1.85 10.57 12.91
CA GLY A 10 2.53 9.36 13.39
C GLY A 10 2.82 8.31 12.35
N HIS A 11 2.30 8.45 11.14
CA HIS A 11 2.28 7.36 10.15
C HIS A 11 2.39 7.87 8.72
N GLY A 12 2.80 6.97 7.82
CA GLY A 12 2.80 7.23 6.40
C GLY A 12 2.45 5.98 5.60
N TRP A 13 1.77 6.17 4.47
CA TRP A 13 1.37 5.08 3.57
C TRP A 13 1.55 5.48 2.12
N LEU A 14 2.11 4.58 1.34
CA LEU A 14 2.17 4.72 -0.11
C LEU A 14 0.97 4.01 -0.74
N ARG A 15 0.12 4.75 -1.42
CA ARG A 15 -1.01 4.17 -2.14
C ARG A 15 -0.55 3.66 -3.50
N VAL A 16 -0.76 2.37 -3.76
CA VAL A 16 -0.34 1.69 -4.99
C VAL A 16 -1.51 0.86 -5.53
N PRO A 17 -1.76 0.87 -6.84
CA PRO A 17 -2.77 -0.02 -7.41
C PRO A 17 -2.45 -1.49 -7.10
N MET A 18 -3.43 -2.22 -6.62
CA MET A 18 -3.27 -3.66 -6.32
C MET A 18 -2.82 -4.45 -7.54
N LYS A 19 -3.34 -4.10 -8.73
CA LYS A 19 -2.95 -4.77 -9.96
C LYS A 19 -1.44 -4.76 -10.19
N LEU A 20 -0.78 -3.66 -9.85
CA LEU A 20 0.67 -3.53 -10.02
C LEU A 20 1.41 -4.50 -9.10
N LEU A 21 0.99 -4.59 -7.84
CA LEU A 21 1.59 -5.54 -6.89
C LEU A 21 1.38 -6.98 -7.34
N GLU A 22 0.21 -7.30 -7.85
CA GLU A 22 -0.11 -8.64 -8.34
C GLU A 22 0.70 -8.97 -9.60
N ASP A 23 0.77 -8.06 -10.56
CA ASP A 23 1.53 -8.25 -11.79
C ASP A 23 3.02 -8.49 -11.52
N TRP A 24 3.55 -7.87 -10.46
CA TRP A 24 4.95 -8.02 -10.07
C TRP A 24 5.18 -9.14 -9.07
N ASN A 25 4.16 -9.85 -8.68
CA ASN A 25 4.22 -10.95 -7.69
C ASN A 25 4.80 -10.53 -6.34
N ILE A 26 4.59 -9.29 -5.93
CA ILE A 26 5.01 -8.78 -4.62
C ILE A 26 3.84 -8.56 -3.66
N ASP A 27 2.63 -8.79 -4.13
CA ASP A 27 1.43 -8.71 -3.28
C ASP A 27 1.49 -9.63 -2.07
N ILE A 28 2.10 -10.80 -2.22
CA ILE A 28 2.24 -11.79 -1.14
C ILE A 28 3.28 -11.39 -0.10
N LEU A 29 4.13 -10.40 -0.39
CA LEU A 29 5.19 -9.96 0.52
C LEU A 29 4.73 -8.88 1.48
N VAL A 30 3.55 -8.31 1.26
CA VAL A 30 3.03 -7.20 2.06
C VAL A 30 2.55 -7.71 3.42
N SER A 31 2.93 -6.99 4.48
CA SER A 31 2.62 -7.38 5.85
C SER A 31 1.21 -6.98 6.27
N GLU A 32 0.82 -7.46 7.46
CA GLU A 32 -0.45 -7.10 8.10
C GLU A 32 -0.52 -5.64 8.57
N TYR A 33 0.61 -4.93 8.57
CA TYR A 33 0.64 -3.52 8.96
C TYR A 33 0.11 -2.57 7.89
N SER A 34 -0.02 -3.06 6.67
CA SER A 34 -0.61 -2.31 5.58
C SER A 34 -2.12 -2.57 5.48
N TYR A 35 -2.81 -1.72 4.74
CA TYR A 35 -4.24 -1.85 4.49
C TYR A 35 -4.48 -1.96 3.00
N ARG A 36 -5.65 -2.41 2.63
CA ARG A 36 -6.04 -2.43 1.23
C ARG A 36 -7.54 -2.35 1.05
N THR A 37 -7.92 -1.82 -0.11
CA THR A 37 -9.24 -2.03 -0.70
C THR A 37 -9.10 -3.07 -1.81
N LYS A 38 -10.17 -3.31 -2.55
CA LYS A 38 -10.09 -4.18 -3.73
C LYS A 38 -9.11 -3.63 -4.77
N ALA A 39 -9.06 -2.31 -4.96
CA ALA A 39 -8.31 -1.67 -6.03
C ALA A 39 -6.93 -1.15 -5.61
N PHE A 40 -6.76 -0.76 -4.35
CA PHE A 40 -5.54 -0.09 -3.89
C PHE A 40 -4.99 -0.71 -2.62
N ALA A 41 -3.66 -0.75 -2.54
CA ALA A 41 -2.95 -1.01 -1.29
C ALA A 41 -2.46 0.31 -0.70
N PHE A 42 -2.46 0.40 0.62
CA PHE A 42 -1.86 1.47 1.40
C PHE A 42 -0.69 0.86 2.14
N LEU A 43 0.50 0.97 1.55
CA LEU A 43 1.70 0.31 2.02
C LEU A 43 2.35 1.12 3.12
N GLU A 44 2.50 0.50 4.29
CA GLU A 44 3.05 1.16 5.48
C GLU A 44 4.51 1.56 5.22
N GLU A 45 4.86 2.79 5.62
CA GLU A 45 6.13 3.43 5.31
C GLU A 45 7.35 2.62 5.75
N ASP A 46 7.34 2.12 7.00
CA ASP A 46 8.51 1.48 7.58
C ASP A 46 8.67 0.01 7.18
N CYS A 47 7.60 -0.63 6.72
CA CYS A 47 7.61 -2.06 6.43
C CYS A 47 7.46 -2.37 4.94
N ASP A 48 6.42 -1.88 4.31
CA ASP A 48 5.97 -2.41 3.02
C ASP A 48 6.21 -1.50 1.82
N ALA A 49 6.24 -0.18 2.02
CA ALA A 49 6.47 0.77 0.93
C ALA A 49 7.81 0.50 0.23
N GLU A 50 8.82 0.10 0.99
CA GLU A 50 10.15 -0.18 0.46
C GLU A 50 10.14 -1.38 -0.48
N ILE A 51 9.30 -2.37 -0.24
CA ILE A 51 9.16 -3.54 -1.12
C ILE A 51 8.79 -3.06 -2.53
N PHE A 52 7.81 -2.17 -2.61
CA PHE A 52 7.40 -1.60 -3.90
C PHE A 52 8.51 -0.75 -4.52
N ILE A 53 9.13 0.13 -3.74
CA ILE A 53 10.16 1.04 -4.24
C ILE A 53 11.35 0.27 -4.82
N LYS A 54 11.80 -0.76 -4.12
CA LYS A 54 12.91 -1.60 -4.61
C LYS A 54 12.56 -2.31 -5.91
N GLU A 55 11.37 -2.87 -6.00
CA GLU A 55 10.94 -3.56 -7.21
C GLU A 55 10.78 -2.59 -8.37
N ALA A 56 10.22 -1.41 -8.13
CA ALA A 56 10.09 -0.38 -9.14
C ALA A 56 11.45 0.04 -9.70
N LYS A 57 12.45 0.22 -8.85
CA LYS A 57 13.82 0.54 -9.28
C LYS A 57 14.42 -0.58 -10.10
N SER A 58 14.26 -1.83 -9.66
CA SER A 58 14.76 -3.00 -10.37
C SER A 58 14.17 -3.11 -11.79
N ARG A 59 12.96 -2.68 -11.98
CA ARG A 59 12.25 -2.73 -13.27
C ARG A 59 12.39 -1.45 -14.09
N ASN A 60 13.13 -0.45 -13.61
CA ASN A 60 13.17 0.89 -14.22
C ASN A 60 11.77 1.46 -14.44
N PHE A 61 10.87 1.19 -13.50
CA PHE A 61 9.49 1.66 -13.58
C PHE A 61 9.42 3.15 -13.28
N LYS A 62 8.98 3.93 -14.25
CA LYS A 62 8.88 5.38 -14.10
C LYS A 62 7.62 5.75 -13.34
N HIS A 63 7.80 6.45 -12.22
CA HIS A 63 6.71 6.91 -11.39
C HIS A 63 7.07 8.22 -10.70
N VAL A 64 6.04 8.96 -10.31
CA VAL A 64 6.17 10.20 -9.54
C VAL A 64 5.34 10.02 -8.27
N ILE A 65 5.93 10.32 -7.11
CA ILE A 65 5.23 10.25 -5.84
C ILE A 65 4.84 11.67 -5.42
N HIS A 66 3.54 11.88 -5.23
CA HIS A 66 2.98 13.11 -4.71
C HIS A 66 2.71 12.94 -3.22
N TYR A 67 3.14 13.90 -2.42
CA TYR A 67 3.02 13.83 -0.97
C TYR A 67 1.86 14.68 -0.50
N THR A 68 1.03 14.13 0.37
CA THR A 68 -0.06 14.86 1.00
C THR A 68 -0.17 14.49 2.47
N THR A 69 -0.75 15.37 3.26
CA THR A 69 -1.00 15.14 4.68
C THR A 69 -2.50 15.14 4.92
N ILE A 70 -2.98 14.08 5.57
CA ILE A 70 -4.38 13.97 5.98
C ILE A 70 -4.37 13.65 7.47
N ASN A 71 -4.84 14.58 8.30
CA ASN A 71 -4.88 14.38 9.74
C ASN A 71 -5.71 13.15 10.08
N ASP A 72 -5.19 12.34 11.00
CA ASP A 72 -5.85 11.13 11.47
C ASP A 72 -6.22 10.13 10.36
N PHE A 73 -5.38 10.04 9.33
CA PHE A 73 -5.62 9.11 8.23
C PHE A 73 -5.68 7.67 8.69
N ILE A 74 -4.96 7.31 9.76
CA ILE A 74 -5.01 5.96 10.33
C ILE A 74 -6.44 5.56 10.74
N SER A 75 -7.22 6.49 11.29
CA SER A 75 -8.62 6.20 11.66
C SER A 75 -9.48 5.90 10.44
N TYR A 76 -9.21 6.59 9.32
CA TYR A 76 -9.87 6.28 8.06
C TYR A 76 -9.50 4.88 7.58
N LEU A 77 -8.22 4.52 7.61
CA LEU A 77 -7.75 3.21 7.16
C LEU A 77 -8.30 2.08 8.02
N ARG A 78 -8.52 2.32 9.31
CA ARG A 78 -9.10 1.31 10.22
C ARG A 78 -10.55 0.96 9.90
N LEU A 79 -11.21 1.68 9.01
CA LEU A 79 -12.52 1.30 8.48
C LEU A 79 -12.42 0.14 7.50
N PHE A 80 -11.24 -0.14 7.00
CA PHE A 80 -10.98 -1.25 6.08
C PHE A 80 -10.28 -2.38 6.83
N ASP A 81 -10.34 -3.58 6.26
CA ASP A 81 -9.52 -4.69 6.75
C ASP A 81 -8.04 -4.38 6.49
N ASN A 82 -7.17 -4.82 7.41
CA ASN A 82 -5.76 -4.80 7.11
C ASN A 82 -5.48 -5.75 5.93
N TYR A 83 -4.28 -5.64 5.37
CA TYR A 83 -3.92 -6.35 4.15
C TYR A 83 -4.10 -7.87 4.29
N TYR A 84 -3.62 -8.43 5.39
CA TYR A 84 -3.72 -9.87 5.65
C TYR A 84 -5.17 -10.33 5.78
N ARG A 85 -5.97 -9.61 6.57
CA ARG A 85 -7.38 -9.97 6.82
C ARG A 85 -8.21 -9.87 5.55
N PHE A 86 -7.99 -8.85 4.74
CA PHE A 86 -8.68 -8.68 3.47
C PHE A 86 -8.43 -9.89 2.56
N ASN A 87 -7.17 -10.29 2.41
CA ASN A 87 -6.79 -11.42 1.57
C ASN A 87 -7.41 -12.74 2.08
N ASN A 88 -7.45 -12.94 3.39
CA ASN A 88 -8.06 -14.12 3.96
C ASN A 88 -9.58 -14.16 3.76
N ASN A 89 -10.25 -13.02 3.89
CA ASN A 89 -11.69 -12.93 3.66
C ASN A 89 -12.04 -13.28 2.21
N ILE A 90 -11.25 -12.83 1.26
CA ILE A 90 -11.43 -13.17 -0.16
C ILE A 90 -11.26 -14.68 -0.38
N ARG A 91 -10.27 -15.29 0.28
CA ARG A 91 -9.99 -16.73 0.12
C ARG A 91 -11.07 -17.62 0.74
N THR A 92 -11.74 -17.13 1.76
CA THR A 92 -12.80 -17.89 2.45
C THR A 92 -14.18 -17.63 1.89
N ALA A 93 -14.32 -16.61 1.08
CA ALA A 93 -15.58 -16.31 0.39
C ALA A 93 -15.67 -17.11 -0.91
#